data_9db76dd07a7e5b5ef6da87efdb9643f0
#
_entry.id   9db76dd07a7e5b5ef6da87efdb9643f0
#
_cell.length_a   1.000
_cell.length_b   1.000
_cell.length_c   1.000
_cell.angle_alpha   90.00
_cell.angle_beta   90.00
_cell.angle_gamma   90.00
#
_symmetry.space_group_name_H-M   'P 1'
#
loop_
_entity.id
_entity.type
_entity.pdbx_description
1 polymer ?
#
loop_
_entity_poly.entity_id
_entity_poly.type
_entity_poly.pdbx_seq_one_letter_code
_entity_poly.pdbx_strand_id
1 'polypeptide(L)'
;MGKPKPTPQTFLNVTWNKFKASGPELKQIGWIATKHSKDIQSSSWSVGCETLDRDYAKFSVYKGYVGQLGVKHARLQSGWAKCEKEKGVYDFVWLDECVYGLNEQKVKPWICLCYGNPIYKSTLDLGAGLAPVVHSKETLDAWLKYVEATVNRYKDTVNEWEIWNEPFRQEKDYAALLQPTAELIKKLQPNSVVLVTEYGCTRPVLDELKTQGKLDLVDYWIYHPYSLNPDQGNGEGFRKLVQSYSPKYRIYQGEAGCPSALEWTHAMAFYPWTEYSQAKWDLRRMASDHMRGIPTSVFTIIDLRYTNMLQSFGLIRSNLLHQLIYKRPAYYGVQHMAGFFDDTVKIVGELKHKSNSPRKTTVAGFQKDGKSVVLVWYSDKIPSDDLKWDPVDLTIKGAAFQDPVYVEMITGKVFEIAKSTWKTEGENTTFSQLPLWDSPIMIAERSQVEMTKDVKD
;
A
#
# COMPACT_ATOMS: atom_id res chain seq x y z
N MET A 1 17.56 37.09 -8.32
CA MET A 1 17.37 35.87 -9.12
C MET A 1 17.32 34.70 -8.17
N GLY A 2 16.16 34.06 -8.03
CA GLY A 2 16.02 32.90 -7.11
C GLY A 2 16.83 31.71 -7.65
N LYS A 3 17.47 30.96 -6.75
CA LYS A 3 18.14 29.71 -7.13
C LYS A 3 17.12 28.81 -7.83
N PRO A 4 17.48 28.12 -8.93
CA PRO A 4 16.59 27.20 -9.60
C PRO A 4 16.08 26.17 -8.57
N LYS A 5 14.77 25.91 -8.56
CA LYS A 5 14.18 24.86 -7.73
C LYS A 5 14.83 23.53 -8.13
N PRO A 6 15.28 22.69 -7.19
CA PRO A 6 15.81 21.39 -7.54
C PRO A 6 14.72 20.61 -8.30
N THR A 7 15.08 20.15 -9.48
CA THR A 7 14.20 19.27 -10.26
C THR A 7 14.17 17.90 -9.60
N PRO A 8 13.11 17.08 -9.80
CA PRO A 8 13.10 15.70 -9.35
C PRO A 8 14.36 14.92 -9.73
N GLN A 9 14.93 15.23 -10.91
CA GLN A 9 16.17 14.65 -11.40
C GLN A 9 17.40 15.00 -10.57
N THR A 10 17.45 16.22 -10.01
CA THR A 10 18.55 16.62 -9.10
C THR A 10 18.51 15.81 -7.81
N PHE A 11 17.30 15.54 -7.29
CA PHE A 11 17.14 14.68 -6.11
C PHE A 11 17.49 13.22 -6.41
N LEU A 12 17.02 12.68 -7.54
CA LEU A 12 17.41 11.36 -8.03
C LEU A 12 18.93 11.22 -8.08
N ASN A 13 19.62 12.18 -8.67
CA ASN A 13 21.07 12.16 -8.78
C ASN A 13 21.75 12.11 -7.40
N VAL A 14 21.24 12.83 -6.41
CA VAL A 14 21.75 12.78 -5.04
C VAL A 14 21.52 11.41 -4.42
N THR A 15 20.32 10.85 -4.57
CA THR A 15 19.98 9.51 -4.09
C THR A 15 20.83 8.44 -4.78
N TRP A 16 20.92 8.48 -6.10
CA TRP A 16 21.74 7.57 -6.89
C TRP A 16 23.21 7.62 -6.50
N ASN A 17 23.77 8.82 -6.31
CA ASN A 17 25.17 8.97 -5.89
C ASN A 17 25.43 8.38 -4.50
N LYS A 18 24.50 8.57 -3.55
CA LYS A 18 24.59 7.97 -2.22
C LYS A 18 24.58 6.44 -2.29
N PHE A 19 23.66 5.85 -3.08
CA PHE A 19 23.64 4.39 -3.30
C PHE A 19 24.82 3.90 -4.13
N LYS A 20 25.32 4.69 -5.07
CA LYS A 20 26.50 4.31 -5.86
C LYS A 20 27.74 4.12 -5.01
N ALA A 21 27.89 4.94 -3.96
CA ALA A 21 29.00 4.80 -3.03
C ALA A 21 28.87 3.62 -2.04
N SER A 22 27.65 3.07 -1.88
CA SER A 22 27.33 2.07 -0.86
C SER A 22 26.60 0.82 -1.43
N GLY A 23 26.54 0.68 -2.76
CA GLY A 23 25.89 -0.45 -3.42
C GLY A 23 26.65 -1.75 -3.26
N PRO A 24 26.02 -2.91 -3.56
CA PRO A 24 26.70 -4.18 -3.55
C PRO A 24 27.87 -4.20 -4.55
N GLU A 25 28.94 -4.87 -4.19
CA GLU A 25 30.12 -5.06 -5.05
C GLU A 25 29.85 -6.05 -6.20
N LEU A 26 28.86 -5.73 -7.03
CA LEU A 26 28.48 -6.50 -8.20
C LEU A 26 28.58 -5.63 -9.47
N LYS A 27 28.75 -6.29 -10.62
CA LYS A 27 28.78 -5.59 -11.92
C LYS A 27 27.36 -5.15 -12.31
N GLN A 28 27.10 -3.86 -12.30
CA GLN A 28 25.84 -3.31 -12.78
C GLN A 28 25.70 -3.47 -14.30
N ILE A 29 24.53 -3.90 -14.76
CA ILE A 29 24.21 -4.16 -16.17
C ILE A 29 23.04 -3.34 -16.70
N GLY A 30 22.29 -2.65 -15.84
CA GLY A 30 21.17 -1.79 -16.23
C GLY A 30 20.31 -1.40 -15.04
N TRP A 31 19.08 -0.98 -15.34
CA TRP A 31 18.03 -0.72 -14.38
C TRP A 31 16.77 -1.46 -14.80
N ILE A 32 15.97 -1.92 -13.83
CA ILE A 32 14.67 -2.50 -14.11
C ILE A 32 13.75 -1.44 -14.74
N ALA A 33 13.04 -1.81 -15.81
CA ALA A 33 12.08 -0.93 -16.43
C ALA A 33 10.88 -0.69 -15.51
N THR A 34 10.44 0.56 -15.42
CA THR A 34 9.20 0.93 -14.72
C THR A 34 8.01 0.82 -15.67
N LYS A 35 6.82 0.52 -15.13
CA LYS A 35 5.59 0.47 -15.91
C LYS A 35 4.59 1.49 -15.37
N HIS A 36 3.90 2.20 -16.27
CA HIS A 36 2.76 3.01 -15.90
C HIS A 36 1.53 2.12 -15.64
N SER A 37 0.61 2.53 -14.78
CA SER A 37 -0.64 1.79 -14.51
C SER A 37 -1.45 1.48 -15.78
N LYS A 38 -1.31 2.27 -16.85
CA LYS A 38 -1.91 2.03 -18.17
C LYS A 38 -1.38 0.77 -18.86
N ASP A 39 -0.12 0.43 -18.58
CA ASP A 39 0.60 -0.68 -19.21
C ASP A 39 0.49 -1.98 -18.41
N ILE A 40 -0.14 -1.92 -17.23
CA ILE A 40 -0.40 -3.05 -16.35
C ILE A 40 -1.87 -3.42 -16.45
N GLN A 41 -2.18 -4.67 -16.80
CA GLN A 41 -3.55 -5.13 -16.94
C GLN A 41 -4.25 -5.21 -15.58
N SER A 42 -3.66 -5.91 -14.62
CA SER A 42 -4.18 -6.06 -13.27
C SER A 42 -3.07 -6.29 -12.26
N SER A 43 -3.28 -5.86 -11.03
CA SER A 43 -2.46 -6.17 -9.87
C SER A 43 -3.23 -5.86 -8.58
N SER A 44 -2.77 -6.41 -7.46
CA SER A 44 -3.32 -6.18 -6.12
C SER A 44 -2.70 -4.98 -5.39
N TRP A 45 -1.88 -4.18 -6.08
CA TRP A 45 -1.23 -3.02 -5.49
C TRP A 45 -2.14 -1.81 -5.44
N SER A 46 -2.17 -1.16 -4.28
CA SER A 46 -2.90 0.09 -4.02
C SER A 46 -2.00 1.13 -3.38
N VAL A 47 -2.39 2.38 -3.46
CA VAL A 47 -1.81 3.50 -2.74
C VAL A 47 -2.89 4.37 -2.12
N GLY A 48 -2.63 4.87 -0.93
CA GLY A 48 -3.49 5.82 -0.25
C GLY A 48 -3.47 7.19 -0.93
N CYS A 49 -4.66 7.68 -1.29
CA CYS A 49 -4.92 9.04 -1.74
C CYS A 49 -5.91 9.72 -0.77
N GLU A 50 -5.77 9.43 0.52
CA GLU A 50 -6.70 9.86 1.57
C GLU A 50 -6.58 11.34 1.91
N THR A 51 -7.47 11.78 2.80
CA THR A 51 -7.49 13.10 3.44
C THR A 51 -7.73 14.29 2.51
N LEU A 52 -8.12 14.03 1.26
CA LEU A 52 -8.56 15.06 0.30
C LEU A 52 -9.90 15.72 0.71
N ASP A 53 -10.69 14.99 1.48
CA ASP A 53 -11.92 15.47 2.13
C ASP A 53 -11.65 16.60 3.12
N ARG A 54 -10.47 16.64 3.72
CA ARG A 54 -10.01 17.65 4.69
C ARG A 54 -8.96 18.61 4.11
N ASP A 55 -8.71 18.55 2.80
CA ASP A 55 -7.73 19.38 2.09
C ASP A 55 -6.29 19.23 2.62
N TYR A 56 -5.93 18.05 3.17
CA TYR A 56 -4.59 17.80 3.66
C TYR A 56 -3.57 17.52 2.55
N ALA A 57 -4.06 17.26 1.35
CA ALA A 57 -3.28 17.17 0.11
C ALA A 57 -4.07 17.77 -1.05
N LYS A 58 -3.44 17.91 -2.22
CA LYS A 58 -4.05 18.46 -3.43
C LYS A 58 -3.90 17.44 -4.57
N PHE A 59 -5.01 16.86 -5.01
CA PHE A 59 -5.03 15.76 -5.97
C PHE A 59 -4.35 16.12 -7.29
N SER A 60 -4.63 17.31 -7.84
CA SER A 60 -4.04 17.80 -9.08
C SER A 60 -2.50 17.85 -9.09
N VAL A 61 -1.87 17.93 -7.90
CA VAL A 61 -0.41 18.00 -7.77
C VAL A 61 0.25 16.63 -7.99
N TYR A 62 -0.43 15.54 -7.63
CA TYR A 62 0.16 14.21 -7.67
C TYR A 62 -0.56 13.19 -8.58
N LYS A 63 -1.70 13.55 -9.17
CA LYS A 63 -2.52 12.67 -10.02
C LYS A 63 -1.71 11.84 -11.02
N GLY A 64 -0.81 12.50 -11.77
CA GLY A 64 0.04 11.82 -12.76
C GLY A 64 1.03 10.83 -12.15
N TYR A 65 1.51 11.11 -10.95
CA TYR A 65 2.45 10.25 -10.25
C TYR A 65 1.81 8.97 -9.71
N VAL A 66 0.51 8.97 -9.45
CA VAL A 66 -0.23 7.73 -9.11
C VAL A 66 -0.18 6.76 -10.29
N GLY A 67 -0.41 7.26 -11.50
CA GLY A 67 -0.29 6.45 -12.72
C GLY A 67 1.13 5.95 -12.98
N GLN A 68 2.12 6.82 -12.81
CA GLN A 68 3.54 6.46 -12.96
C GLN A 68 4.00 5.42 -11.93
N LEU A 69 3.38 5.39 -10.73
CA LEU A 69 3.73 4.43 -9.68
C LEU A 69 3.46 2.97 -10.09
N GLY A 70 2.58 2.74 -11.05
CA GLY A 70 2.27 1.38 -11.53
C GLY A 70 1.23 0.63 -10.71
N VAL A 71 0.60 1.25 -9.71
CA VAL A 71 -0.48 0.63 -8.92
C VAL A 71 -1.79 0.58 -9.69
N LYS A 72 -2.65 -0.41 -9.39
CA LYS A 72 -3.96 -0.56 -10.06
C LYS A 72 -5.13 -0.07 -9.23
N HIS A 73 -4.94 0.17 -7.94
CA HIS A 73 -5.97 0.64 -7.02
C HIS A 73 -5.49 1.87 -6.26
N ALA A 74 -6.43 2.73 -5.84
CA ALA A 74 -6.15 3.85 -4.95
C ALA A 74 -7.31 4.07 -3.97
N ARG A 75 -6.98 4.24 -2.69
CA ARG A 75 -7.96 4.50 -1.63
C ARG A 75 -8.28 5.99 -1.56
N LEU A 76 -9.57 6.31 -1.52
CA LEU A 76 -10.11 7.66 -1.32
C LEU A 76 -11.01 7.68 -0.10
N GLN A 77 -11.01 8.77 0.65
CA GLN A 77 -12.03 9.07 1.67
C GLN A 77 -13.08 10.00 1.07
N SER A 78 -14.36 9.65 1.20
CA SER A 78 -15.44 10.31 0.45
C SER A 78 -15.87 11.66 1.01
N GLY A 79 -15.62 11.92 2.30
CA GLY A 79 -15.84 13.21 2.95
C GLY A 79 -17.28 13.72 2.91
N TRP A 80 -18.21 13.09 3.65
CA TRP A 80 -19.61 13.50 3.69
C TRP A 80 -19.79 15.01 3.96
N ALA A 81 -19.09 15.56 4.96
CA ALA A 81 -19.17 16.98 5.30
C ALA A 81 -18.69 17.92 4.17
N LYS A 82 -17.77 17.46 3.32
CA LYS A 82 -17.30 18.24 2.16
C LYS A 82 -18.25 18.15 0.99
N CYS A 83 -18.93 17.02 0.84
CA CYS A 83 -19.91 16.80 -0.23
C CYS A 83 -21.28 17.41 0.08
N GLU A 84 -21.67 17.55 1.36
CA GLU A 84 -22.98 18.07 1.76
C GLU A 84 -22.81 19.19 2.78
N LYS A 85 -22.76 20.43 2.31
CA LYS A 85 -22.67 21.65 3.14
C LYS A 85 -24.03 22.21 3.55
N GLU A 86 -25.06 21.88 2.78
CA GLU A 86 -26.48 22.20 3.05
C GLU A 86 -27.26 20.89 3.01
N LYS A 87 -28.18 20.68 3.96
CA LYS A 87 -28.93 19.42 4.10
C LYS A 87 -29.65 19.04 2.81
N GLY A 88 -29.29 17.87 2.30
CA GLY A 88 -29.85 17.30 1.06
C GLY A 88 -29.29 17.87 -0.24
N VAL A 89 -28.30 18.78 -0.18
CA VAL A 89 -27.66 19.37 -1.36
C VAL A 89 -26.23 18.83 -1.47
N TYR A 90 -25.96 18.04 -2.49
CA TYR A 90 -24.66 17.38 -2.69
C TYR A 90 -23.82 18.06 -3.75
N ASP A 91 -22.57 18.43 -3.39
CA ASP A 91 -21.52 18.92 -4.27
C ASP A 91 -20.37 17.89 -4.33
N PHE A 92 -20.26 17.19 -5.43
CA PHE A 92 -19.25 16.17 -5.67
C PHE A 92 -18.08 16.64 -6.55
N VAL A 93 -18.01 17.92 -6.94
CA VAL A 93 -17.00 18.41 -7.90
C VAL A 93 -15.58 18.02 -7.52
N TRP A 94 -15.20 18.15 -6.26
CA TRP A 94 -13.88 17.78 -5.78
C TRP A 94 -13.63 16.26 -5.82
N LEU A 95 -14.65 15.43 -5.53
CA LEU A 95 -14.54 13.97 -5.55
C LEU A 95 -14.58 13.45 -6.98
N ASP A 96 -15.31 14.10 -7.88
CA ASP A 96 -15.28 13.82 -9.33
C ASP A 96 -13.87 13.97 -9.88
N GLU A 97 -13.16 15.07 -9.53
CA GLU A 97 -11.76 15.26 -9.94
C GLU A 97 -10.89 14.07 -9.53
N CYS A 98 -11.08 13.55 -8.32
CA CYS A 98 -10.31 12.42 -7.81
C CYS A 98 -10.70 11.10 -8.51
N VAL A 99 -11.98 10.76 -8.55
CA VAL A 99 -12.47 9.49 -9.08
C VAL A 99 -12.18 9.38 -10.57
N TYR A 100 -12.56 10.37 -11.35
CA TYR A 100 -12.34 10.35 -12.80
C TYR A 100 -10.88 10.56 -13.15
N GLY A 101 -10.14 11.36 -12.37
CA GLY A 101 -8.72 11.55 -12.55
C GLY A 101 -7.89 10.29 -12.28
N LEU A 102 -8.26 9.45 -11.34
CA LEU A 102 -7.65 8.13 -11.15
C LEU A 102 -8.00 7.19 -12.31
N ASN A 103 -9.25 7.18 -12.75
CA ASN A 103 -9.67 6.37 -13.88
C ASN A 103 -8.94 6.75 -15.19
N GLU A 104 -8.67 8.03 -15.43
CA GLU A 104 -7.80 8.50 -16.53
C GLU A 104 -6.40 7.89 -16.47
N GLN A 105 -5.87 7.67 -15.27
CA GLN A 105 -4.57 7.00 -15.07
C GLN A 105 -4.68 5.46 -15.15
N LYS A 106 -5.87 4.89 -15.39
CA LYS A 106 -6.16 3.45 -15.33
C LYS A 106 -5.89 2.84 -13.95
N VAL A 107 -6.11 3.65 -12.92
CA VAL A 107 -6.13 3.26 -11.50
C VAL A 107 -7.58 3.23 -11.04
N LYS A 108 -8.01 2.11 -10.45
CA LYS A 108 -9.36 1.95 -9.93
C LYS A 108 -9.45 2.59 -8.56
N PRO A 109 -10.32 3.59 -8.36
CA PRO A 109 -10.57 4.11 -7.03
C PRO A 109 -11.41 3.13 -6.22
N TRP A 110 -11.11 2.97 -4.94
CA TRP A 110 -12.00 2.42 -3.95
C TRP A 110 -12.28 3.47 -2.88
N ILE A 111 -13.53 3.57 -2.47
CA ILE A 111 -14.01 4.69 -1.68
C ILE A 111 -14.34 4.23 -0.28
N CYS A 112 -13.63 4.79 0.70
CA CYS A 112 -13.97 4.73 2.11
C CYS A 112 -15.07 5.78 2.38
N LEU A 113 -16.30 5.33 2.62
CA LEU A 113 -17.43 6.16 2.98
C LEU A 113 -17.25 6.65 4.41
N CYS A 114 -16.93 7.91 4.62
CA CYS A 114 -16.63 8.56 5.90
C CYS A 114 -16.57 10.09 5.71
N TYR A 115 -16.52 10.87 6.71
CA TYR A 115 -16.82 10.68 8.12
C TYR A 115 -18.22 11.21 8.45
N GLY A 116 -18.47 11.66 9.70
CA GLY A 116 -19.71 12.33 10.07
C GLY A 116 -19.84 13.73 9.43
N ASN A 117 -21.05 14.33 9.53
CA ASN A 117 -21.31 15.66 8.99
C ASN A 117 -21.83 16.61 10.10
N PRO A 118 -21.08 17.66 10.46
CA PRO A 118 -21.44 18.58 11.55
C PRO A 118 -22.78 19.30 11.37
N ILE A 119 -23.28 19.46 10.12
CA ILE A 119 -24.59 20.12 9.89
C ILE A 119 -25.77 19.34 10.47
N TYR A 120 -25.55 18.01 10.74
CA TYR A 120 -26.53 17.16 11.43
C TYR A 120 -26.23 17.04 12.92
N LYS A 121 -25.35 17.88 13.47
CA LYS A 121 -24.87 17.80 14.86
C LYS A 121 -24.28 16.45 15.21
N SER A 122 -23.81 15.71 14.20
CA SER A 122 -23.29 14.36 14.36
C SER A 122 -21.88 14.32 14.89
N THR A 123 -21.10 15.39 14.66
CA THR A 123 -19.74 15.52 15.18
C THR A 123 -19.35 16.99 15.31
N LEU A 124 -18.52 17.28 16.31
CA LEU A 124 -17.87 18.60 16.43
C LEU A 124 -16.58 18.66 15.61
N ASP A 125 -16.10 17.51 15.14
CA ASP A 125 -14.86 17.35 14.38
C ASP A 125 -15.13 16.47 13.14
N LEU A 126 -14.56 16.83 12.00
CA LEU A 126 -14.66 16.11 10.73
C LEU A 126 -14.12 14.67 10.78
N GLY A 127 -13.27 14.37 11.76
CA GLY A 127 -12.69 13.04 11.97
C GLY A 127 -13.37 12.20 13.05
N ALA A 128 -14.40 12.71 13.72
CA ALA A 128 -14.93 12.09 14.90
C ALA A 128 -16.17 11.21 14.66
N GLY A 129 -16.19 10.17 15.36
CA GLY A 129 -17.27 9.37 15.95
C GLY A 129 -18.42 8.91 15.08
N LEU A 130 -18.64 7.60 15.14
CA LEU A 130 -19.82 6.90 14.62
C LEU A 130 -21.09 7.17 15.48
N ALA A 131 -20.91 7.31 16.79
CA ALA A 131 -22.00 7.43 17.73
C ALA A 131 -23.01 8.53 17.34
N PRO A 132 -22.59 9.76 17.02
CA PRO A 132 -23.54 10.79 16.61
C PRO A 132 -24.33 10.46 15.34
N VAL A 133 -23.78 9.62 14.45
CA VAL A 133 -24.48 9.22 13.22
C VAL A 133 -25.59 8.24 13.50
N VAL A 134 -25.36 7.23 14.33
CA VAL A 134 -26.30 6.12 14.54
C VAL A 134 -27.28 6.34 15.70
N HIS A 135 -27.00 7.27 16.61
CA HIS A 135 -27.86 7.56 17.75
C HIS A 135 -29.03 8.49 17.41
N SER A 136 -29.06 9.05 16.22
CA SER A 136 -30.15 9.86 15.71
C SER A 136 -30.70 9.27 14.43
N LYS A 137 -32.02 9.02 14.41
CA LYS A 137 -32.67 8.55 13.17
C LYS A 137 -32.50 9.55 12.03
N GLU A 138 -32.62 10.86 12.31
CA GLU A 138 -32.40 11.90 11.30
C GLU A 138 -31.01 11.80 10.69
N THR A 139 -30.00 11.63 11.50
CA THR A 139 -28.60 11.57 11.05
C THR A 139 -28.29 10.28 10.29
N LEU A 140 -28.82 9.14 10.76
CA LEU A 140 -28.67 7.87 10.05
C LEU A 140 -29.39 7.89 8.69
N ASP A 141 -30.62 8.43 8.63
CA ASP A 141 -31.35 8.58 7.38
C ASP A 141 -30.60 9.52 6.41
N ALA A 142 -30.00 10.61 6.92
CA ALA A 142 -29.18 11.52 6.12
C ALA A 142 -27.88 10.85 5.62
N TRP A 143 -27.22 10.06 6.46
CA TRP A 143 -26.07 9.24 6.05
C TRP A 143 -26.43 8.28 4.92
N LEU A 144 -27.53 7.55 5.04
CA LEU A 144 -27.95 6.60 4.00
C LEU A 144 -28.30 7.33 2.68
N LYS A 145 -28.91 8.52 2.74
CA LYS A 145 -29.13 9.36 1.53
C LYS A 145 -27.82 9.81 0.89
N TYR A 146 -26.83 10.20 1.70
CA TYR A 146 -25.50 10.54 1.21
C TYR A 146 -24.83 9.34 0.55
N VAL A 147 -24.88 8.15 1.18
CA VAL A 147 -24.39 6.90 0.59
C VAL A 147 -25.09 6.58 -0.73
N GLU A 148 -26.42 6.69 -0.77
CA GLU A 148 -27.21 6.50 -1.99
C GLU A 148 -26.78 7.44 -3.12
N ALA A 149 -26.65 8.72 -2.82
CA ALA A 149 -26.18 9.72 -3.79
C ALA A 149 -24.77 9.42 -4.31
N THR A 150 -23.84 9.06 -3.40
CA THR A 150 -22.46 8.73 -3.72
C THR A 150 -22.35 7.47 -4.56
N VAL A 151 -23.00 6.38 -4.17
CA VAL A 151 -22.98 5.12 -4.90
C VAL A 151 -23.62 5.28 -6.29
N ASN A 152 -24.80 5.90 -6.38
CA ASN A 152 -25.46 6.14 -7.68
C ASN A 152 -24.61 6.98 -8.63
N ARG A 153 -23.83 7.95 -8.10
CA ARG A 153 -22.94 8.77 -8.92
C ARG A 153 -21.77 7.98 -9.50
N TYR A 154 -21.16 7.08 -8.72
CA TYR A 154 -19.89 6.46 -9.08
C TYR A 154 -19.95 4.97 -9.43
N LYS A 155 -21.08 4.30 -9.30
CA LYS A 155 -21.23 2.83 -9.50
C LYS A 155 -20.73 2.30 -10.84
N ASP A 156 -20.65 3.13 -11.87
CA ASP A 156 -20.13 2.74 -13.18
C ASP A 156 -18.59 2.83 -13.25
N THR A 157 -17.96 3.45 -12.26
CA THR A 157 -16.50 3.66 -12.18
C THR A 157 -15.88 2.99 -10.94
N VAL A 158 -16.62 2.98 -9.83
CA VAL A 158 -16.22 2.44 -8.53
C VAL A 158 -17.01 1.16 -8.25
N ASN A 159 -16.30 0.09 -7.89
CA ASN A 159 -16.91 -1.17 -7.50
C ASN A 159 -16.61 -1.57 -6.05
N GLU A 160 -15.68 -0.89 -5.41
CA GLU A 160 -15.16 -1.19 -4.08
C GLU A 160 -15.55 -0.08 -3.11
N TRP A 161 -16.32 -0.43 -2.06
CA TRP A 161 -16.87 0.49 -1.07
C TRP A 161 -16.45 0.05 0.32
N GLU A 162 -15.63 0.84 0.97
CA GLU A 162 -15.26 0.65 2.36
C GLU A 162 -16.24 1.43 3.25
N ILE A 163 -16.75 0.79 4.29
CA ILE A 163 -17.68 1.42 5.22
C ILE A 163 -16.91 1.90 6.44
N TRP A 164 -16.73 3.21 6.54
CA TRP A 164 -16.02 3.93 7.59
C TRP A 164 -14.52 3.65 7.67
N ASN A 165 -13.79 4.55 8.35
CA ASN A 165 -12.38 4.42 8.64
C ASN A 165 -12.15 4.28 10.14
N GLU A 166 -11.47 3.20 10.56
CA GLU A 166 -10.99 2.99 11.94
C GLU A 166 -12.05 3.27 13.02
N PRO A 167 -13.13 2.47 13.09
CA PRO A 167 -14.22 2.65 14.07
C PRO A 167 -13.79 2.23 15.48
N PHE A 168 -12.73 2.80 16.00
CA PHE A 168 -12.02 2.39 17.20
C PHE A 168 -12.91 2.29 18.43
N ARG A 169 -13.04 1.07 19.01
CA ARG A 169 -13.80 0.75 20.24
C ARG A 169 -15.27 1.20 20.21
N GLN A 170 -15.89 1.23 19.02
CA GLN A 170 -17.28 1.62 18.83
C GLN A 170 -18.07 0.50 18.14
N GLU A 171 -17.92 -0.73 18.65
CA GLU A 171 -18.39 -1.98 18.00
C GLU A 171 -19.89 -1.95 17.69
N LYS A 172 -20.71 -1.53 18.68
CA LYS A 172 -22.19 -1.49 18.55
C LYS A 172 -22.61 -0.43 17.53
N ASP A 173 -22.02 0.75 17.62
CA ASP A 173 -22.33 1.86 16.72
C ASP A 173 -21.86 1.53 15.30
N TYR A 174 -20.73 0.85 15.18
CA TYR A 174 -20.23 0.43 13.88
C TYR A 174 -21.13 -0.64 13.25
N ALA A 175 -21.56 -1.65 14.00
CA ALA A 175 -22.50 -2.65 13.49
C ALA A 175 -23.83 -1.99 13.05
N ALA A 176 -24.33 -1.03 13.82
CA ALA A 176 -25.55 -0.28 13.50
C ALA A 176 -25.43 0.60 12.25
N LEU A 177 -24.23 1.10 11.91
CA LEU A 177 -23.97 1.82 10.67
C LEU A 177 -23.72 0.86 9.50
N LEU A 178 -22.91 -0.16 9.72
CA LEU A 178 -22.42 -1.07 8.68
C LEU A 178 -23.56 -1.79 8.00
N GLN A 179 -24.45 -2.41 8.74
CA GLN A 179 -25.50 -3.25 8.16
C GLN A 179 -26.40 -2.50 7.18
N PRO A 180 -27.09 -1.40 7.56
CA PRO A 180 -27.98 -0.69 6.63
C PRO A 180 -27.20 -0.07 5.47
N THR A 181 -25.95 0.34 5.68
CA THR A 181 -25.07 0.87 4.63
C THR A 181 -24.71 -0.20 3.61
N ALA A 182 -24.30 -1.39 4.06
CA ALA A 182 -23.96 -2.51 3.18
C ALA A 182 -25.16 -3.04 2.41
N GLU A 183 -26.33 -3.15 3.06
CA GLU A 183 -27.60 -3.51 2.39
C GLU A 183 -27.98 -2.52 1.29
N LEU A 184 -27.83 -1.24 1.55
CA LEU A 184 -28.08 -0.20 0.57
C LEU A 184 -27.10 -0.28 -0.62
N ILE A 185 -25.81 -0.43 -0.36
CA ILE A 185 -24.80 -0.59 -1.42
C ILE A 185 -25.13 -1.80 -2.28
N LYS A 186 -25.37 -2.98 -1.70
CA LYS A 186 -25.69 -4.20 -2.43
C LYS A 186 -27.01 -4.09 -3.21
N LYS A 187 -27.99 -3.31 -2.69
CA LYS A 187 -29.25 -3.01 -3.43
C LYS A 187 -29.00 -2.14 -4.66
N LEU A 188 -28.13 -1.11 -4.54
CA LEU A 188 -27.85 -0.16 -5.64
C LEU A 188 -26.88 -0.71 -6.67
N GLN A 189 -25.96 -1.57 -6.23
CA GLN A 189 -24.90 -2.18 -7.03
C GLN A 189 -24.65 -3.62 -6.55
N PRO A 190 -25.45 -4.60 -7.01
CA PRO A 190 -25.43 -5.98 -6.49
C PRO A 190 -24.07 -6.69 -6.56
N ASN A 191 -23.26 -6.37 -7.56
CA ASN A 191 -21.93 -6.96 -7.77
C ASN A 191 -20.80 -6.14 -7.12
N SER A 192 -21.13 -5.14 -6.30
CA SER A 192 -20.13 -4.35 -5.58
C SER A 192 -19.35 -5.20 -4.56
N VAL A 193 -18.13 -4.77 -4.28
CA VAL A 193 -17.28 -5.30 -3.21
C VAL A 193 -17.42 -4.40 -1.99
N VAL A 194 -17.91 -4.95 -0.88
CA VAL A 194 -18.04 -4.24 0.39
C VAL A 194 -16.86 -4.58 1.28
N LEU A 195 -16.14 -3.54 1.70
CA LEU A 195 -14.97 -3.62 2.55
C LEU A 195 -15.30 -3.04 3.93
N VAL A 196 -14.78 -3.68 4.97
CA VAL A 196 -15.02 -3.31 6.37
C VAL A 196 -13.70 -3.17 7.09
N THR A 197 -13.48 -2.01 7.71
CA THR A 197 -12.25 -1.76 8.44
C THR A 197 -12.30 -2.46 9.80
N GLU A 198 -11.25 -3.22 10.12
CA GLU A 198 -10.93 -3.69 11.46
C GLU A 198 -10.46 -2.50 12.29
N TYR A 199 -10.32 -2.53 13.47
CA TYR A 199 -9.65 -1.69 14.44
C TYR A 199 -10.23 -1.91 15.84
N GLY A 200 -10.10 -3.17 16.30
CA GLY A 200 -10.62 -3.60 17.60
C GLY A 200 -12.11 -3.93 17.65
N CYS A 201 -12.83 -3.81 16.52
CA CYS A 201 -14.27 -4.07 16.42
C CYS A 201 -14.62 -5.41 15.79
N THR A 202 -13.65 -6.15 15.26
CA THR A 202 -13.87 -7.27 14.33
C THR A 202 -14.78 -8.37 14.91
N ARG A 203 -14.43 -8.94 16.06
CA ARG A 203 -15.19 -10.07 16.62
C ARG A 203 -16.62 -9.68 17.01
N PRO A 204 -16.87 -8.58 17.74
CA PRO A 204 -18.24 -8.16 18.05
C PRO A 204 -19.10 -7.91 16.81
N VAL A 205 -18.53 -7.29 15.77
CA VAL A 205 -19.26 -7.03 14.52
C VAL A 205 -19.54 -8.33 13.77
N LEU A 206 -18.59 -9.27 13.73
CA LEU A 206 -18.79 -10.59 13.13
C LEU A 206 -19.89 -11.38 13.85
N ASP A 207 -19.90 -11.34 15.19
CA ASP A 207 -20.92 -12.02 16.00
C ASP A 207 -22.31 -11.43 15.72
N GLU A 208 -22.42 -10.11 15.61
CA GLU A 208 -23.68 -9.43 15.30
C GLU A 208 -24.17 -9.80 13.88
N LEU A 209 -23.32 -9.70 12.86
CA LEU A 209 -23.65 -10.09 11.48
C LEU A 209 -24.06 -11.58 11.39
N LYS A 210 -23.40 -12.45 12.14
CA LYS A 210 -23.74 -13.87 12.20
C LYS A 210 -25.11 -14.10 12.83
N THR A 211 -25.40 -13.43 13.95
CA THR A 211 -26.68 -13.54 14.66
C THR A 211 -27.83 -13.10 13.77
N GLN A 212 -27.61 -12.12 12.92
CA GLN A 212 -28.61 -11.58 12.01
C GLN A 212 -28.66 -12.32 10.65
N GLY A 213 -27.79 -13.31 10.41
CA GLY A 213 -27.70 -14.01 9.12
C GLY A 213 -27.21 -13.12 7.97
N LYS A 214 -26.37 -12.10 8.25
CA LYS A 214 -25.93 -11.05 7.34
C LYS A 214 -24.44 -11.13 6.97
N LEU A 215 -23.79 -12.28 7.17
CA LEU A 215 -22.37 -12.46 6.83
C LEU A 215 -22.06 -12.21 5.33
N ASP A 216 -23.02 -12.45 4.43
CA ASP A 216 -22.84 -12.25 2.98
C ASP A 216 -22.83 -10.77 2.55
N LEU A 217 -23.06 -9.82 3.45
CA LEU A 217 -22.99 -8.39 3.14
C LEU A 217 -21.55 -7.89 2.95
N VAL A 218 -20.56 -8.59 3.51
CA VAL A 218 -19.16 -8.19 3.52
C VAL A 218 -18.33 -9.12 2.65
N ASP A 219 -17.41 -8.56 1.86
CA ASP A 219 -16.50 -9.32 1.00
C ASP A 219 -15.07 -9.33 1.54
N TYR A 220 -14.58 -8.20 2.03
CA TYR A 220 -13.23 -8.04 2.57
C TYR A 220 -13.24 -7.40 3.96
N TRP A 221 -12.32 -7.90 4.79
CA TRP A 221 -11.98 -7.32 6.08
C TRP A 221 -10.62 -6.62 5.97
N ILE A 222 -10.61 -5.31 6.24
CA ILE A 222 -9.44 -4.46 6.14
C ILE A 222 -8.76 -4.37 7.49
N TYR A 223 -7.43 -4.38 7.50
CA TYR A 223 -6.61 -4.11 8.68
C TYR A 223 -5.48 -3.13 8.36
N HIS A 224 -5.06 -2.39 9.38
CA HIS A 224 -4.02 -1.35 9.31
C HIS A 224 -2.83 -1.74 10.20
N PRO A 225 -1.87 -2.55 9.71
CA PRO A 225 -0.81 -3.13 10.53
C PRO A 225 0.38 -2.18 10.73
N TYR A 226 0.17 -1.08 11.40
CA TYR A 226 1.26 -0.21 11.79
C TYR A 226 2.12 -0.87 12.87
N SER A 227 3.34 -1.25 12.53
CA SER A 227 4.32 -1.92 13.38
C SER A 227 5.72 -1.44 13.04
N LEU A 228 6.56 -1.20 14.07
CA LEU A 228 7.95 -0.78 13.84
C LEU A 228 8.73 -1.76 12.96
N ASN A 229 8.52 -3.08 13.17
CA ASN A 229 9.05 -4.09 12.25
C ASN A 229 7.96 -4.50 11.26
N PRO A 230 8.10 -4.22 9.94
CA PRO A 230 7.07 -4.49 8.94
C PRO A 230 6.78 -5.98 8.70
N ASP A 231 7.65 -6.88 9.14
CA ASP A 231 7.43 -8.33 9.04
C ASP A 231 6.53 -8.88 10.16
N GLN A 232 6.21 -8.06 11.17
CA GLN A 232 5.22 -8.36 12.20
C GLN A 232 3.82 -7.92 11.75
N GLY A 233 2.78 -8.47 12.39
CA GLY A 233 1.40 -8.12 12.03
C GLY A 233 1.03 -8.51 10.59
N ASN A 234 1.46 -9.69 10.15
CA ASN A 234 1.33 -10.18 8.77
C ASN A 234 -0.08 -10.63 8.35
N GLY A 235 -1.10 -10.32 9.13
CA GLY A 235 -2.51 -10.60 8.82
C GLY A 235 -2.96 -12.06 8.97
N GLU A 236 -2.09 -13.04 9.19
CA GLU A 236 -2.48 -14.45 9.22
C GLU A 236 -3.44 -14.80 10.39
N GLY A 237 -3.22 -14.23 11.57
CA GLY A 237 -4.14 -14.39 12.69
C GLY A 237 -5.50 -13.75 12.42
N PHE A 238 -5.49 -12.58 11.78
CA PHE A 238 -6.68 -11.87 11.36
C PHE A 238 -7.45 -12.63 10.28
N ARG A 239 -6.77 -13.16 9.26
CA ARG A 239 -7.35 -14.03 8.23
C ARG A 239 -8.04 -15.24 8.84
N LYS A 240 -7.37 -15.95 9.76
CA LYS A 240 -7.95 -17.10 10.47
C LYS A 240 -9.21 -16.72 11.25
N LEU A 241 -9.19 -15.57 11.92
CA LEU A 241 -10.34 -15.08 12.66
C LEU A 241 -11.53 -14.86 11.72
N VAL A 242 -11.40 -14.05 10.68
CA VAL A 242 -12.54 -13.72 9.80
C VAL A 242 -13.03 -14.96 9.04
N GLN A 243 -12.13 -15.81 8.58
CA GLN A 243 -12.48 -17.05 7.87
C GLN A 243 -13.15 -18.11 8.77
N SER A 244 -13.02 -18.02 10.09
CA SER A 244 -13.77 -18.88 11.02
C SER A 244 -15.28 -18.57 11.02
N TYR A 245 -15.70 -17.39 10.55
CA TYR A 245 -17.10 -17.01 10.39
C TYR A 245 -17.63 -17.30 8.97
N SER A 246 -16.82 -17.01 7.96
CA SER A 246 -17.15 -17.34 6.57
C SER A 246 -15.86 -17.64 5.78
N PRO A 247 -15.73 -18.83 5.15
CA PRO A 247 -14.55 -19.17 4.34
C PRO A 247 -14.40 -18.30 3.10
N LYS A 248 -15.45 -17.57 2.71
CA LYS A 248 -15.42 -16.60 1.59
C LYS A 248 -14.70 -15.31 1.95
N TYR A 249 -14.56 -14.98 3.24
CA TYR A 249 -13.95 -13.73 3.66
C TYR A 249 -12.49 -13.67 3.27
N ARG A 250 -12.13 -12.52 2.73
CA ARG A 250 -10.76 -12.15 2.37
C ARG A 250 -10.29 -11.01 3.27
N ILE A 251 -8.99 -10.86 3.38
CA ILE A 251 -8.40 -9.72 4.09
C ILE A 251 -7.68 -8.81 3.12
N TYR A 252 -7.62 -7.54 3.46
CA TYR A 252 -6.93 -6.50 2.72
C TYR A 252 -6.07 -5.68 3.70
N GLN A 253 -4.81 -5.47 3.39
CA GLN A 253 -4.00 -4.46 4.08
C GLN A 253 -4.37 -3.11 3.47
N GLY A 254 -5.34 -2.42 4.08
CA GLY A 254 -5.96 -1.21 3.51
C GLY A 254 -5.18 0.06 3.76
N GLU A 255 -4.34 0.06 4.80
CA GLU A 255 -3.55 1.22 5.17
C GLU A 255 -2.35 0.81 6.02
N ALA A 256 -1.15 0.97 5.51
CA ALA A 256 0.09 0.95 6.30
C ALA A 256 1.21 1.63 5.53
N GLY A 257 2.08 2.32 6.27
CA GLY A 257 3.22 3.04 5.72
C GLY A 257 4.18 3.40 6.84
N CYS A 258 5.25 4.06 6.49
CA CYS A 258 6.31 4.45 7.42
C CYS A 258 6.61 5.95 7.28
N PRO A 259 6.82 6.67 8.39
CA PRO A 259 7.32 8.04 8.32
C PRO A 259 8.71 8.10 7.67
N SER A 260 8.99 9.19 6.98
CA SER A 260 10.33 9.47 6.42
C SER A 260 11.19 10.34 7.32
N ALA A 261 10.69 10.69 8.50
CA ALA A 261 11.36 11.50 9.51
C ALA A 261 10.77 11.18 10.90
N LEU A 262 11.44 11.66 11.95
CA LEU A 262 10.88 11.60 13.30
C LEU A 262 9.55 12.35 13.38
N GLU A 263 8.51 11.68 13.83
CA GLU A 263 7.20 12.26 14.12
C GLU A 263 6.87 12.17 15.62
N TRP A 264 6.02 13.10 16.07
CA TRP A 264 5.62 13.23 17.48
C TRP A 264 4.20 12.73 17.74
N THR A 265 3.47 12.46 16.67
CA THR A 265 2.07 12.00 16.70
C THR A 265 1.84 10.97 15.59
N HIS A 266 0.66 10.35 15.58
CA HIS A 266 0.25 9.33 14.62
C HIS A 266 0.94 7.97 14.81
N ALA A 267 0.66 7.07 13.92
CA ALA A 267 1.27 5.75 13.95
C ALA A 267 2.79 5.82 13.83
N MET A 268 3.49 4.98 14.58
CA MET A 268 4.96 4.83 14.58
C MET A 268 5.76 6.09 14.95
N ALA A 269 5.14 7.05 15.68
CA ALA A 269 5.81 8.21 16.25
C ALA A 269 6.96 7.82 17.20
N PHE A 270 7.82 8.78 17.52
CA PHE A 270 8.95 8.65 18.46
C PHE A 270 10.07 7.69 18.03
N TYR A 271 10.10 7.26 16.78
CA TYR A 271 11.22 6.51 16.21
C TYR A 271 11.98 7.37 15.19
N PRO A 272 13.33 7.32 15.13
CA PRO A 272 14.13 8.19 14.26
C PRO A 272 14.13 7.69 12.81
N TRP A 273 12.96 7.70 12.19
CA TRP A 273 12.78 7.33 10.79
C TRP A 273 13.55 8.23 9.84
N THR A 274 13.95 7.69 8.72
CA THR A 274 14.58 8.39 7.60
C THR A 274 13.94 7.96 6.28
N GLU A 275 14.24 8.66 5.20
CA GLU A 275 13.71 8.30 3.87
C GLU A 275 14.16 6.92 3.40
N TYR A 276 15.34 6.43 3.86
CA TYR A 276 15.79 5.08 3.53
C TYR A 276 15.13 4.01 4.40
N SER A 277 15.01 4.25 5.68
CA SER A 277 14.28 3.31 6.54
C SER A 277 12.80 3.22 6.15
N GLN A 278 12.18 4.34 5.70
CA GLN A 278 10.86 4.34 5.07
C GLN A 278 10.82 3.41 3.85
N ALA A 279 11.72 3.60 2.89
CA ALA A 279 11.74 2.80 1.66
C ALA A 279 11.88 1.30 1.95
N LYS A 280 12.78 0.93 2.87
CA LYS A 280 12.96 -0.46 3.29
C LYS A 280 11.72 -1.02 3.98
N TRP A 281 11.07 -0.21 4.84
CA TRP A 281 9.87 -0.61 5.55
C TRP A 281 8.72 -0.90 4.57
N ASP A 282 8.44 0.04 3.67
CA ASP A 282 7.38 -0.08 2.69
C ASP A 282 7.57 -1.31 1.79
N LEU A 283 8.79 -1.52 1.28
CA LEU A 283 9.09 -2.68 0.43
C LEU A 283 8.98 -4.02 1.20
N ARG A 284 9.44 -4.07 2.45
CA ARG A 284 9.31 -5.27 3.28
C ARG A 284 7.85 -5.58 3.58
N ARG A 285 7.03 -4.55 3.88
CA ARG A 285 5.59 -4.71 4.10
C ARG A 285 4.91 -5.25 2.83
N MET A 286 5.17 -4.62 1.69
CA MET A 286 4.66 -5.07 0.39
C MET A 286 5.05 -6.52 0.10
N ALA A 287 6.33 -6.87 0.21
CA ALA A 287 6.83 -8.23 -0.05
C ALA A 287 6.21 -9.25 0.92
N SER A 288 6.11 -8.90 2.21
CA SER A 288 5.54 -9.76 3.25
C SER A 288 4.06 -10.05 3.04
N ASP A 289 3.27 -9.06 2.64
CA ASP A 289 1.86 -9.24 2.33
C ASP A 289 1.65 -9.98 1.02
N HIS A 290 2.39 -9.59 -0.02
CA HIS A 290 2.24 -10.18 -1.35
C HIS A 290 2.54 -11.68 -1.37
N MET A 291 3.60 -12.15 -0.70
CA MET A 291 3.89 -13.59 -0.63
C MET A 291 2.78 -14.40 0.07
N ARG A 292 1.89 -13.74 0.80
CA ARG A 292 0.72 -14.34 1.47
C ARG A 292 -0.59 -14.14 0.71
N GLY A 293 -0.53 -13.54 -0.49
CA GLY A 293 -1.71 -13.21 -1.30
C GLY A 293 -2.63 -12.18 -0.65
N ILE A 294 -2.06 -11.23 0.08
CA ILE A 294 -2.79 -10.13 0.70
C ILE A 294 -2.63 -8.88 -0.16
N PRO A 295 -3.71 -8.32 -0.73
CA PRO A 295 -3.68 -7.02 -1.37
C PRO A 295 -3.17 -5.95 -0.42
N THR A 296 -2.39 -5.00 -0.92
CA THR A 296 -1.67 -4.02 -0.09
C THR A 296 -1.84 -2.61 -0.60
N SER A 297 -2.21 -1.69 0.31
CA SER A 297 -2.28 -0.25 0.08
C SER A 297 -1.21 0.48 0.88
N VAL A 298 -0.30 1.15 0.20
CA VAL A 298 0.76 1.93 0.85
C VAL A 298 0.23 3.28 1.28
N PHE A 299 0.32 3.59 2.56
CA PHE A 299 -0.02 4.91 3.11
C PHE A 299 1.23 5.79 3.18
N THR A 300 1.39 6.81 2.34
CA THR A 300 0.45 7.39 1.38
C THR A 300 1.22 7.95 0.18
N ILE A 301 0.53 8.37 -0.88
CA ILE A 301 1.21 8.89 -2.09
C ILE A 301 2.01 10.17 -1.82
N ILE A 302 1.55 11.06 -0.96
CA ILE A 302 2.15 12.38 -0.71
C ILE A 302 2.04 12.76 0.77
N ASP A 303 2.95 13.57 1.27
CA ASP A 303 2.85 14.10 2.64
C ASP A 303 1.54 14.86 2.87
N LEU A 304 0.97 14.69 4.05
CA LEU A 304 -0.32 15.26 4.42
C LEU A 304 -0.14 16.45 5.35
N ARG A 305 -0.75 17.59 4.99
CA ARG A 305 -0.75 18.80 5.78
C ARG A 305 -1.90 18.78 6.79
N TYR A 306 -1.63 18.41 8.01
CA TYR A 306 -2.52 18.66 9.14
C TYR A 306 -2.48 20.14 9.55
N THR A 307 -3.39 20.57 10.42
CA THR A 307 -3.49 21.98 10.83
C THR A 307 -2.20 22.57 11.38
N ASN A 308 -1.44 21.76 12.10
CA ASN A 308 -0.26 22.19 12.87
C ASN A 308 1.04 21.46 12.46
N MET A 309 0.99 20.53 11.50
CA MET A 309 2.15 19.74 11.12
C MET A 309 2.03 19.18 9.70
N LEU A 310 3.17 18.77 9.17
CA LEU A 310 3.24 17.96 7.94
C LEU A 310 3.55 16.51 8.35
N GLN A 311 2.62 15.60 8.06
CA GLN A 311 2.82 14.17 8.27
C GLN A 311 3.68 13.61 7.14
N SER A 312 4.82 12.99 7.47
CA SER A 312 5.88 12.63 6.54
C SER A 312 5.81 11.20 5.99
N PHE A 313 4.61 10.64 5.86
CA PHE A 313 4.38 9.29 5.32
C PHE A 313 4.39 9.22 3.78
N GLY A 314 4.38 10.36 3.11
CA GLY A 314 4.28 10.39 1.65
C GLY A 314 5.44 9.70 0.95
N LEU A 315 5.13 8.94 -0.10
CA LEU A 315 6.13 8.51 -1.09
C LEU A 315 6.73 9.71 -1.82
N ILE A 316 5.96 10.80 -1.88
CA ILE A 316 6.35 12.09 -2.45
C ILE A 316 6.40 13.12 -1.33
N ARG A 317 7.52 13.84 -1.23
CA ARG A 317 7.64 14.96 -0.32
C ARG A 317 6.85 16.16 -0.84
N SER A 318 6.02 16.72 0.02
CA SER A 318 5.37 18.03 -0.22
C SER A 318 5.77 19.06 0.83
N ASN A 319 5.26 20.27 0.69
CA ASN A 319 5.39 21.34 1.68
C ASN A 319 4.00 21.80 2.18
N LEU A 320 4.00 22.73 3.12
CA LEU A 320 2.77 23.29 3.70
C LEU A 320 1.87 24.04 2.68
N LEU A 321 2.34 24.30 1.47
CA LEU A 321 1.59 24.89 0.36
C LEU A 321 1.08 23.81 -0.62
N HIS A 322 1.13 22.54 -0.25
CA HIS A 322 0.78 21.39 -1.10
C HIS A 322 1.58 21.30 -2.41
N GLN A 323 2.77 21.91 -2.46
CA GLN A 323 3.63 21.80 -3.63
C GLN A 323 4.46 20.52 -3.54
N LEU A 324 4.57 19.80 -4.64
CA LEU A 324 5.46 18.68 -4.76
C LEU A 324 6.91 19.18 -4.76
N ILE A 325 7.75 18.60 -3.88
CA ILE A 325 9.16 18.95 -3.77
C ILE A 325 10.01 17.91 -4.50
N TYR A 326 9.86 16.61 -4.18
CA TYR A 326 10.54 15.50 -4.86
C TYR A 326 9.90 14.14 -4.52
N LYS A 327 10.19 13.13 -5.34
CA LYS A 327 9.90 11.72 -5.07
C LYS A 327 10.96 11.14 -4.13
N ARG A 328 10.55 10.46 -3.06
CA ARG A 328 11.45 9.81 -2.11
C ARG A 328 11.98 8.47 -2.64
N PRO A 329 13.04 7.88 -2.05
CA PRO A 329 13.49 6.53 -2.36
C PRO A 329 12.36 5.48 -2.31
N ALA A 330 11.43 5.64 -1.36
CA ALA A 330 10.24 4.78 -1.24
C ALA A 330 9.35 4.81 -2.49
N TYR A 331 9.19 5.97 -3.15
CA TYR A 331 8.41 6.06 -4.39
C TYR A 331 8.97 5.15 -5.47
N TYR A 332 10.28 5.20 -5.68
CA TYR A 332 10.94 4.39 -6.70
C TYR A 332 10.90 2.90 -6.36
N GLY A 333 11.15 2.55 -5.09
CA GLY A 333 11.04 1.17 -4.64
C GLY A 333 9.64 0.57 -4.86
N VAL A 334 8.59 1.32 -4.49
CA VAL A 334 7.20 0.91 -4.73
C VAL A 334 6.90 0.80 -6.23
N GLN A 335 7.41 1.73 -7.05
CA GLN A 335 7.27 1.70 -8.51
C GLN A 335 7.91 0.44 -9.12
N HIS A 336 9.10 0.05 -8.68
CA HIS A 336 9.78 -1.16 -9.14
C HIS A 336 9.01 -2.42 -8.73
N MET A 337 8.52 -2.47 -7.47
CA MET A 337 7.68 -3.58 -6.99
C MET A 337 6.39 -3.68 -7.79
N ALA A 338 5.64 -2.59 -7.94
CA ALA A 338 4.37 -2.58 -8.64
C ALA A 338 4.53 -2.91 -10.14
N GLY A 339 5.60 -2.43 -10.76
CA GLY A 339 5.88 -2.67 -12.18
C GLY A 339 6.29 -4.11 -12.51
N PHE A 340 6.93 -4.81 -11.57
CA PHE A 340 7.36 -6.20 -11.80
C PHE A 340 6.33 -7.22 -11.32
N PHE A 341 5.77 -7.04 -10.11
CA PHE A 341 4.86 -7.99 -9.45
C PHE A 341 3.39 -7.66 -9.77
N ASP A 342 3.01 -7.72 -11.03
CA ASP A 342 1.61 -7.71 -11.47
C ASP A 342 1.00 -9.13 -11.42
N ASP A 343 -0.28 -9.29 -11.81
CA ASP A 343 -0.98 -10.58 -11.72
C ASP A 343 -0.42 -11.67 -12.66
N THR A 344 0.57 -11.35 -13.52
CA THR A 344 1.32 -12.34 -14.29
C THR A 344 2.32 -13.10 -13.42
N VAL A 345 2.68 -12.56 -12.26
CA VAL A 345 3.58 -13.18 -11.29
C VAL A 345 2.78 -14.01 -10.28
N LYS A 346 2.96 -15.32 -10.32
CA LYS A 346 2.27 -16.26 -9.43
C LYS A 346 2.97 -16.35 -8.07
N ILE A 347 2.20 -16.37 -7.00
CA ILE A 347 2.70 -16.51 -5.64
C ILE A 347 2.99 -17.99 -5.35
N VAL A 348 4.20 -18.29 -4.87
CA VAL A 348 4.60 -19.59 -4.34
C VAL A 348 4.54 -19.58 -2.80
N GLY A 349 4.89 -18.46 -2.18
CA GLY A 349 4.90 -18.29 -0.73
C GLY A 349 6.32 -18.25 -0.14
N GLU A 350 6.44 -18.45 1.17
CA GLU A 350 7.75 -18.44 1.84
C GLU A 350 8.54 -19.74 1.53
N LEU A 351 9.75 -19.59 1.01
CA LEU A 351 10.61 -20.71 0.63
C LEU A 351 11.54 -21.15 1.77
N LYS A 352 11.73 -22.46 1.90
CA LYS A 352 12.74 -23.03 2.80
C LYS A 352 14.13 -22.68 2.29
N HIS A 353 15.01 -22.26 3.19
CA HIS A 353 16.37 -21.89 2.84
C HIS A 353 17.35 -22.24 3.96
N LYS A 354 18.65 -22.19 3.63
CA LYS A 354 19.76 -22.22 4.61
C LYS A 354 20.65 -21.02 4.34
N SER A 355 21.08 -20.35 5.40
CA SER A 355 21.98 -19.21 5.35
C SER A 355 23.08 -19.35 6.39
N ASN A 356 24.28 -18.85 6.10
CA ASN A 356 25.37 -18.70 7.07
C ASN A 356 25.26 -17.39 7.87
N SER A 357 24.30 -16.51 7.52
CA SER A 357 24.05 -15.29 8.28
C SER A 357 23.46 -15.61 9.66
N PRO A 358 23.90 -14.94 10.74
CA PRO A 358 23.26 -15.03 12.05
C PRO A 358 21.91 -14.29 12.11
N ARG A 359 21.62 -13.47 11.11
CA ARG A 359 20.38 -12.70 11.01
C ARG A 359 19.25 -13.54 10.41
N LYS A 360 18.02 -13.35 10.90
CA LYS A 360 16.85 -13.99 10.31
C LYS A 360 16.64 -13.44 8.90
N THR A 361 16.66 -14.35 7.94
CA THR A 361 16.39 -14.06 6.53
C THR A 361 14.98 -14.53 6.17
N THR A 362 14.28 -13.79 5.33
CA THR A 362 13.03 -14.21 4.70
C THR A 362 13.28 -14.38 3.20
N VAL A 363 12.76 -15.44 2.62
CA VAL A 363 12.81 -15.74 1.18
C VAL A 363 11.38 -15.94 0.68
N ALA A 364 10.87 -14.98 -0.03
CA ALA A 364 9.55 -15.04 -0.68
C ALA A 364 9.70 -15.56 -2.11
N GLY A 365 9.00 -16.63 -2.43
CA GLY A 365 9.02 -17.29 -3.74
C GLY A 365 7.84 -16.90 -4.61
N PHE A 366 8.14 -16.71 -5.89
CA PHE A 366 7.18 -16.41 -6.96
C PHE A 366 7.56 -17.13 -8.24
N GLN A 367 6.66 -17.13 -9.22
CA GLN A 367 6.92 -17.62 -10.58
C GLN A 367 6.40 -16.63 -11.61
N LYS A 368 7.19 -16.38 -12.64
CA LYS A 368 6.80 -15.63 -13.83
C LYS A 368 7.17 -16.45 -15.06
N ASP A 369 6.22 -16.66 -15.96
CA ASP A 369 6.41 -17.49 -17.16
C ASP A 369 7.04 -18.87 -16.86
N GLY A 370 6.62 -19.48 -15.75
CA GLY A 370 7.11 -20.78 -15.29
C GLY A 370 8.53 -20.79 -14.68
N LYS A 371 9.19 -19.64 -14.57
CA LYS A 371 10.54 -19.49 -14.00
C LYS A 371 10.49 -18.92 -12.60
N SER A 372 11.48 -19.27 -11.78
CA SER A 372 11.60 -18.81 -10.41
C SER A 372 11.90 -17.32 -10.32
N VAL A 373 11.26 -16.65 -9.38
CA VAL A 373 11.58 -15.31 -8.90
C VAL A 373 11.57 -15.35 -7.37
N VAL A 374 12.54 -14.75 -6.72
CA VAL A 374 12.57 -14.65 -5.26
C VAL A 374 12.84 -13.22 -4.80
N LEU A 375 12.21 -12.84 -3.69
CA LEU A 375 12.61 -11.69 -2.90
C LEU A 375 13.29 -12.16 -1.62
N VAL A 376 14.42 -11.55 -1.27
CA VAL A 376 15.21 -11.93 -0.11
C VAL A 376 15.57 -10.70 0.72
N TRP A 377 15.40 -10.76 2.05
CA TRP A 377 15.77 -9.67 2.97
C TRP A 377 15.99 -10.17 4.40
N TYR A 378 16.66 -9.35 5.21
CA TYR A 378 16.68 -9.55 6.66
C TYR A 378 15.38 -9.04 7.29
N SER A 379 14.70 -9.90 8.06
CA SER A 379 13.38 -9.66 8.66
C SER A 379 13.39 -9.55 10.18
N ASP A 380 14.56 -9.63 10.82
CA ASP A 380 14.71 -9.71 12.29
C ASP A 380 14.54 -8.37 13.02
N LYS A 381 14.89 -7.26 12.40
CA LYS A 381 14.97 -5.95 13.04
C LYS A 381 14.10 -4.90 12.33
N ILE A 382 13.83 -3.80 13.03
CA ILE A 382 13.29 -2.58 12.43
C ILE A 382 14.26 -2.13 11.33
N PRO A 383 13.75 -1.69 10.15
CA PRO A 383 14.61 -1.18 9.09
C PRO A 383 15.46 0.00 9.55
N SER A 384 16.74 -0.07 9.23
CA SER A 384 17.72 0.97 9.58
C SER A 384 18.00 1.92 8.41
N ASP A 385 18.68 3.02 8.68
CA ASP A 385 19.26 3.90 7.65
C ASP A 385 20.61 3.37 7.11
N ASP A 386 21.05 2.21 7.60
CA ASP A 386 22.34 1.62 7.21
C ASP A 386 22.28 1.12 5.75
N LEU A 387 23.29 1.41 4.97
CA LEU A 387 23.45 1.04 3.57
C LEU A 387 24.51 -0.06 3.39
N LYS A 388 24.66 -0.95 4.36
CA LYS A 388 25.59 -2.07 4.30
C LYS A 388 24.93 -3.33 3.78
N TRP A 389 25.66 -4.02 2.92
CA TRP A 389 25.34 -5.35 2.45
C TRP A 389 26.28 -6.36 3.08
N ASP A 390 25.72 -7.43 3.66
CA ASP A 390 26.49 -8.53 4.17
C ASP A 390 26.67 -9.59 3.08
N PRO A 391 27.88 -10.12 2.83
CA PRO A 391 28.07 -11.25 1.93
C PRO A 391 27.57 -12.54 2.62
N VAL A 392 26.57 -13.19 2.01
CA VAL A 392 25.87 -14.34 2.60
C VAL A 392 25.92 -15.55 1.65
N ASP A 393 26.24 -16.70 2.20
CA ASP A 393 26.01 -17.97 1.51
C ASP A 393 24.57 -18.41 1.75
N LEU A 394 23.79 -18.50 0.68
CA LEU A 394 22.35 -18.75 0.74
C LEU A 394 21.97 -19.91 -0.18
N THR A 395 21.39 -20.97 0.37
CA THR A 395 20.76 -22.04 -0.40
C THR A 395 19.26 -21.90 -0.32
N ILE A 396 18.60 -21.73 -1.46
CA ILE A 396 17.14 -21.63 -1.59
C ILE A 396 16.61 -22.94 -2.14
N LYS A 397 15.60 -23.52 -1.47
CA LYS A 397 14.94 -24.76 -1.91
C LYS A 397 13.69 -24.43 -2.71
N GLY A 398 13.48 -25.15 -3.82
CA GLY A 398 12.34 -24.95 -4.68
C GLY A 398 12.43 -23.71 -5.59
N ALA A 399 13.65 -23.20 -5.82
CA ALA A 399 13.93 -22.14 -6.78
C ALA A 399 15.16 -22.49 -7.61
N ALA A 400 14.96 -22.79 -8.87
CA ALA A 400 16.01 -23.12 -9.84
C ALA A 400 16.23 -21.95 -10.80
N PHE A 401 17.51 -21.62 -11.07
CA PHE A 401 17.92 -20.56 -11.99
C PHE A 401 18.91 -21.07 -13.03
N GLN A 402 18.89 -20.45 -14.22
CA GLN A 402 19.80 -20.71 -15.34
C GLN A 402 20.73 -19.54 -15.65
N ASP A 403 20.20 -18.32 -15.60
CA ASP A 403 20.92 -17.05 -15.80
C ASP A 403 20.34 -15.96 -14.85
N PRO A 404 20.54 -16.10 -13.52
CA PRO A 404 19.98 -15.20 -12.55
C PRO A 404 20.65 -13.82 -12.59
N VAL A 405 19.82 -12.78 -12.39
CA VAL A 405 20.27 -11.42 -12.13
C VAL A 405 19.81 -10.99 -10.74
N TYR A 406 20.56 -10.09 -10.15
CA TYR A 406 20.26 -9.44 -8.86
C TYR A 406 19.67 -8.06 -9.12
N VAL A 407 18.54 -7.74 -8.50
CA VAL A 407 17.92 -6.41 -8.57
C VAL A 407 17.83 -5.80 -7.17
N GLU A 408 18.42 -4.63 -6.99
CA GLU A 408 18.25 -3.84 -5.77
C GLU A 408 16.96 -3.02 -5.94
N MET A 409 15.94 -3.34 -5.15
CA MET A 409 14.58 -2.90 -5.42
C MET A 409 14.33 -1.41 -5.14
N ILE A 410 15.08 -0.76 -4.26
CA ILE A 410 14.90 0.68 -4.00
C ILE A 410 15.42 1.51 -5.19
N THR A 411 16.61 1.20 -5.69
CA THR A 411 17.23 1.93 -6.80
C THR A 411 16.85 1.40 -8.16
N GLY A 412 16.34 0.17 -8.24
CA GLY A 412 16.04 -0.50 -9.49
C GLY A 412 17.29 -0.96 -10.26
N LYS A 413 18.48 -0.86 -9.67
CA LYS A 413 19.73 -1.32 -10.31
C LYS A 413 19.72 -2.82 -10.49
N VAL A 414 20.09 -3.27 -11.68
CA VAL A 414 20.23 -4.66 -12.04
C VAL A 414 21.71 -5.00 -12.15
N PHE A 415 22.11 -6.11 -11.51
CA PHE A 415 23.49 -6.56 -11.46
C PHE A 415 23.62 -7.99 -11.99
N GLU A 416 24.77 -8.27 -12.58
CA GLU A 416 25.17 -9.62 -12.96
C GLU A 416 25.58 -10.42 -11.72
N ILE A 417 25.08 -11.65 -11.58
CA ILE A 417 25.59 -12.60 -10.60
C ILE A 417 26.61 -13.48 -11.33
N ALA A 418 27.88 -13.38 -10.94
CA ALA A 418 28.96 -14.11 -11.59
C ALA A 418 28.71 -15.62 -11.54
N LYS A 419 28.89 -16.32 -12.65
CA LYS A 419 28.63 -17.80 -12.76
C LYS A 419 29.39 -18.62 -11.73
N SER A 420 30.54 -18.16 -11.28
CA SER A 420 31.36 -18.82 -10.25
C SER A 420 30.76 -18.70 -8.83
N THR A 421 29.77 -17.80 -8.59
CA THR A 421 29.21 -17.56 -7.27
C THR A 421 27.86 -18.22 -7.04
N TRP A 422 27.37 -19.02 -7.98
CA TRP A 422 26.11 -19.72 -7.79
C TRP A 422 26.08 -21.06 -8.52
N LYS A 423 25.25 -21.98 -8.00
CA LYS A 423 25.06 -23.33 -8.58
C LYS A 423 23.62 -23.77 -8.35
N THR A 424 23.00 -24.30 -9.40
CA THR A 424 21.67 -24.96 -9.30
C THR A 424 21.84 -26.46 -9.34
N GLU A 425 21.23 -27.17 -8.41
CA GLU A 425 21.18 -28.62 -8.30
C GLU A 425 19.73 -29.07 -8.13
N GLY A 426 19.16 -29.66 -9.16
CA GLY A 426 17.73 -29.96 -9.22
C GLY A 426 16.90 -28.69 -9.10
N GLU A 427 16.00 -28.64 -8.10
CA GLU A 427 15.15 -27.49 -7.83
C GLU A 427 15.76 -26.49 -6.82
N ASN A 428 17.01 -26.65 -6.43
CA ASN A 428 17.64 -25.80 -5.42
C ASN A 428 18.77 -24.99 -6.03
N THR A 429 18.92 -23.74 -5.59
CA THR A 429 20.05 -22.89 -5.97
C THR A 429 20.81 -22.42 -4.74
N THR A 430 22.11 -22.56 -4.79
CA THR A 430 23.04 -22.02 -3.78
C THR A 430 23.79 -20.85 -4.37
N PHE A 431 23.78 -19.74 -3.66
CA PHE A 431 24.55 -18.54 -3.93
C PHE A 431 25.64 -18.39 -2.88
N SER A 432 26.85 -18.06 -3.29
CA SER A 432 27.98 -17.76 -2.42
C SER A 432 28.22 -16.26 -2.40
N GLN A 433 28.42 -15.71 -1.21
CA GLN A 433 28.71 -14.28 -0.98
C GLN A 433 27.65 -13.33 -1.61
N LEU A 434 26.37 -13.76 -1.61
CA LEU A 434 25.27 -12.94 -2.10
C LEU A 434 25.10 -11.70 -1.20
N PRO A 435 25.13 -10.47 -1.74
CA PRO A 435 24.92 -9.28 -0.91
C PRO A 435 23.48 -9.20 -0.37
N LEU A 436 23.30 -9.28 0.95
CA LEU A 436 22.00 -9.12 1.61
C LEU A 436 22.00 -7.95 2.58
N TRP A 437 20.85 -7.36 2.74
CA TRP A 437 20.58 -6.27 3.67
C TRP A 437 19.13 -6.30 4.20
N ASP A 438 18.72 -5.28 4.93
CA ASP A 438 17.39 -5.18 5.54
C ASP A 438 16.32 -4.55 4.62
N SER A 439 16.50 -4.69 3.30
CA SER A 439 15.50 -4.38 2.27
C SER A 439 15.39 -5.54 1.28
N PRO A 440 14.23 -5.80 0.69
CA PRO A 440 14.09 -6.82 -0.34
C PRO A 440 15.01 -6.57 -1.53
N ILE A 441 15.77 -7.61 -1.88
CA ILE A 441 16.42 -7.74 -3.18
C ILE A 441 15.68 -8.78 -3.99
N MET A 442 15.65 -8.64 -5.30
CA MET A 442 15.05 -9.64 -6.18
C MET A 442 16.12 -10.44 -6.94
N ILE A 443 15.94 -11.74 -7.00
CA ILE A 443 16.67 -12.63 -7.92
C ILE A 443 15.64 -13.20 -8.90
N ALA A 444 15.88 -13.01 -10.19
CA ALA A 444 15.03 -13.50 -11.27
C ALA A 444 15.91 -13.90 -12.47
N GLU A 445 15.37 -14.66 -13.41
CA GLU A 445 16.06 -14.90 -14.67
C GLU A 445 16.23 -13.58 -15.44
N ARG A 446 17.40 -13.40 -16.06
CA ARG A 446 17.69 -12.21 -16.89
C ARG A 446 16.60 -11.95 -17.92
N SER A 447 16.07 -13.01 -18.53
CA SER A 447 15.02 -12.92 -19.56
C SER A 447 13.66 -12.43 -19.05
N GLN A 448 13.44 -12.39 -17.72
CA GLN A 448 12.20 -11.92 -17.10
C GLN A 448 12.29 -10.45 -16.66
N VAL A 449 13.49 -9.91 -16.57
CA VAL A 449 13.73 -8.55 -16.12
C VAL A 449 13.90 -7.66 -17.35
N GLU A 450 12.87 -6.90 -17.67
CA GLU A 450 12.98 -5.84 -18.67
C GLU A 450 13.90 -4.74 -18.14
N MET A 451 14.97 -4.46 -18.89
CA MET A 451 16.02 -3.54 -18.46
C MET A 451 16.13 -2.32 -19.37
N THR A 452 16.45 -1.18 -18.75
CA THR A 452 16.86 0.05 -19.45
C THR A 452 18.33 0.34 -19.18
N LYS A 453 18.97 1.05 -20.11
CA LYS A 453 20.37 1.51 -19.96
C LYS A 453 20.47 2.73 -19.05
N ASP A 454 19.43 3.55 -19.03
CA ASP A 454 19.34 4.77 -18.26
C ASP A 454 18.10 4.77 -17.38
N VAL A 455 18.19 5.49 -16.25
CA VAL A 455 17.02 5.76 -15.39
C VAL A 455 16.05 6.61 -16.18
N LYS A 456 14.82 6.13 -16.35
CA LYS A 456 13.71 6.94 -16.85
C LYS A 456 12.91 7.49 -15.67
N ASP A 457 12.76 8.80 -15.63
CA ASP A 457 11.89 9.50 -14.66
C ASP A 457 10.41 9.30 -14.99
#